data_89318224f4b8689b4388b6ee9b6824cd
#
_entry.id   89318224f4b8689b4388b6ee9b6824cd
#
_cell.length_a   1.000
_cell.length_b   1.000
_cell.length_c   1.000
_cell.angle_alpha   90.00
_cell.angle_beta   90.00
_cell.angle_gamma   90.00
#
_symmetry.space_group_name_H-M   'P 1'
#
loop_
_entity.id
_entity.type
_entity.pdbx_description
1 polymer ?
#
loop_
_entity_poly.entity_id
_entity_poly.type
_entity_poly.pdbx_seq_one_letter_code
_entity_poly.pdbx_strand_id
1 'polypeptide(L)'
;MIALIVSGGQTDPTQLRQQIQKLREADGLLIAADSGLEALDQLIRLESQGEVCAAYVPDVAVGDFDSVEPQVLERFVRYGQIRFERHRPEKNETDTELAFTIAQEAGVTDVTLMGATGTRLDHVLSNIHLLKAAMDRGLSCQLLDLHNRIRLVRGRTAFFKSEESYPFVSFVPLTMEVKGITLTGFKYPLVSHDLILGQECGLCVSNELAAEEAVLDFTQGLLLVIEARDYGVIRSK
;
A
#
# COMPACT_ATOMS: atom_id res chain seq x y z
N MET A 1 -5.14 -7.04 -14.44
CA MET A 1 -3.72 -6.60 -14.43
C MET A 1 -3.41 -6.02 -13.06
N ILE A 2 -2.19 -6.18 -12.56
CA ILE A 2 -1.75 -5.62 -11.26
C ILE A 2 -0.79 -4.45 -11.47
N ALA A 3 -0.72 -3.53 -10.49
CA ALA A 3 0.27 -2.46 -10.46
C ALA A 3 0.96 -2.36 -9.10
N LEU A 4 2.22 -1.93 -9.14
CA LEU A 4 2.97 -1.45 -7.99
C LEU A 4 3.23 0.04 -8.18
N ILE A 5 2.72 0.86 -7.27
CA ILE A 5 3.02 2.29 -7.21
C ILE A 5 4.05 2.49 -6.10
N VAL A 6 5.17 3.14 -6.42
CA VAL A 6 6.21 3.51 -5.47
C VAL A 6 6.17 5.02 -5.29
N SER A 7 5.81 5.47 -4.08
CA SER A 7 5.74 6.88 -3.68
C SER A 7 6.98 7.29 -2.86
N GLY A 8 7.13 8.57 -2.54
CA GLY A 8 8.33 9.16 -1.96
C GLY A 8 8.57 8.92 -0.46
N GLY A 9 7.74 8.12 0.23
CA GLY A 9 7.97 7.78 1.63
C GLY A 9 9.01 6.66 1.81
N GLN A 10 9.14 6.19 3.05
CA GLN A 10 10.12 5.14 3.37
C GLN A 10 9.74 3.80 2.75
N THR A 11 10.71 3.14 2.13
CA THR A 11 10.60 1.76 1.63
C THR A 11 11.73 0.90 2.18
N ASP A 12 11.43 -0.35 2.49
CA ASP A 12 12.47 -1.36 2.75
C ASP A 12 12.94 -1.95 1.41
N PRO A 13 14.25 -1.90 1.08
CA PRO A 13 14.75 -2.37 -0.21
C PRO A 13 14.47 -3.86 -0.46
N THR A 14 14.52 -4.69 0.58
CA THR A 14 14.27 -6.13 0.43
C THR A 14 12.80 -6.39 0.10
N GLN A 15 11.89 -5.72 0.80
CA GLN A 15 10.46 -5.83 0.53
C GLN A 15 10.12 -5.26 -0.86
N LEU A 16 10.67 -4.10 -1.22
CA LEU A 16 10.45 -3.47 -2.53
C LEU A 16 10.90 -4.42 -3.67
N ARG A 17 12.09 -5.02 -3.55
CA ARG A 17 12.57 -6.03 -4.49
C ARG A 17 11.61 -7.19 -4.65
N GLN A 18 11.13 -7.76 -3.55
CA GLN A 18 10.18 -8.88 -3.58
C GLN A 18 8.87 -8.51 -4.28
N GLN A 19 8.37 -7.28 -4.04
CA GLN A 19 7.15 -6.81 -4.70
C GLN A 19 7.37 -6.57 -6.20
N ILE A 20 8.50 -6.01 -6.60
CA ILE A 20 8.84 -5.83 -8.02
C ILE A 20 9.00 -7.19 -8.71
N GLN A 21 9.64 -8.17 -8.08
CA GLN A 21 9.75 -9.51 -8.64
C GLN A 21 8.38 -10.13 -8.87
N LYS A 22 7.49 -10.14 -7.88
CA LYS A 22 6.10 -10.62 -8.01
C LYS A 22 5.34 -9.87 -9.12
N LEU A 23 5.56 -8.56 -9.22
CA LEU A 23 4.95 -7.73 -10.26
C LEU A 23 5.39 -8.16 -11.67
N ARG A 24 6.70 -8.34 -11.88
CA ARG A 24 7.27 -8.70 -13.19
C ARG A 24 6.92 -10.12 -13.60
N GLU A 25 6.81 -11.06 -12.65
CA GLU A 25 6.31 -12.43 -12.91
C GLU A 25 4.85 -12.42 -13.39
N ALA A 26 4.06 -11.42 -13.00
CA ALA A 26 2.66 -11.25 -13.40
C ALA A 26 2.47 -10.27 -14.57
N ASP A 27 3.54 -9.82 -15.23
CA ASP A 27 3.51 -8.81 -16.30
C ASP A 27 2.75 -7.54 -15.88
N GLY A 28 3.02 -7.08 -14.64
CA GLY A 28 2.35 -5.95 -14.04
C GLY A 28 3.04 -4.61 -14.29
N LEU A 29 2.34 -3.51 -14.00
CA LEU A 29 2.75 -2.14 -14.24
C LEU A 29 3.48 -1.55 -13.03
N LEU A 30 4.74 -1.11 -13.21
CA LEU A 30 5.51 -0.39 -12.18
C LEU A 30 5.41 1.12 -12.42
N ILE A 31 4.85 1.85 -11.46
CA ILE A 31 4.71 3.30 -11.52
C ILE A 31 5.53 3.93 -10.39
N ALA A 32 6.37 4.92 -10.71
CA ALA A 32 7.03 5.76 -9.72
C ALA A 32 6.30 7.11 -9.61
N ALA A 33 5.87 7.47 -8.42
CA ALA A 33 5.27 8.78 -8.14
C ALA A 33 6.32 9.67 -7.48
N ASP A 34 6.71 10.73 -8.20
CA ASP A 34 7.69 11.74 -7.77
C ASP A 34 8.98 11.11 -7.21
N SER A 35 9.35 11.41 -5.96
CA SER A 35 10.55 10.86 -5.28
C SER A 35 10.51 9.35 -5.05
N GLY A 36 9.46 8.63 -5.45
CA GLY A 36 9.48 7.17 -5.59
C GLY A 36 10.58 6.66 -6.54
N LEU A 37 11.05 7.50 -7.48
CA LEU A 37 12.23 7.22 -8.30
C LEU A 37 13.50 7.00 -7.46
N GLU A 38 13.66 7.70 -6.34
CA GLU A 38 14.84 7.56 -5.47
C GLU A 38 14.91 6.18 -4.81
N ALA A 39 13.75 5.64 -4.40
CA ALA A 39 13.69 4.29 -3.85
C ALA A 39 14.10 3.22 -4.88
N LEU A 40 13.66 3.38 -6.13
CA LEU A 40 14.05 2.50 -7.23
C LEU A 40 15.53 2.65 -7.59
N ASP A 41 16.06 3.88 -7.63
CA ASP A 41 17.48 4.14 -7.87
C ASP A 41 18.36 3.54 -6.76
N GLN A 42 17.95 3.67 -5.51
CA GLN A 42 18.64 3.03 -4.39
C GLN A 42 18.69 1.51 -4.55
N LEU A 43 17.57 0.88 -4.94
CA LEU A 43 17.50 -0.56 -5.16
C LEU A 43 18.43 -0.98 -6.32
N ILE A 44 18.41 -0.25 -7.43
CA ILE A 44 19.32 -0.48 -8.57
C ILE A 44 20.79 -0.42 -8.12
N ARG A 45 21.17 0.58 -7.33
CA ARG A 45 22.57 0.72 -6.84
C ARG A 45 22.98 -0.38 -5.89
N LEU A 46 22.08 -0.88 -5.05
CA LEU A 46 22.36 -1.94 -4.09
C LEU A 46 22.60 -3.30 -4.75
N GLU A 47 21.92 -3.57 -5.85
CA GLU A 47 21.93 -4.89 -6.48
C GLU A 47 22.80 -4.99 -7.74
N SER A 48 22.97 -3.90 -8.44
CA SER A 48 23.78 -3.90 -9.64
C SER A 48 25.20 -3.43 -9.34
N GLN A 49 26.18 -4.30 -9.48
CA GLN A 49 27.62 -3.93 -9.50
C GLN A 49 27.96 -3.03 -10.73
N GLY A 50 27.04 -2.11 -11.10
CA GLY A 50 27.14 -1.16 -12.19
C GLY A 50 26.27 -1.46 -13.42
N GLU A 51 25.59 -2.58 -13.50
CA GLU A 51 24.64 -2.89 -14.57
C GLU A 51 23.19 -2.65 -14.11
N VAL A 52 22.39 -1.98 -14.93
CA VAL A 52 21.00 -1.67 -14.62
C VAL A 52 20.15 -2.93 -14.75
N CYS A 53 19.57 -3.38 -13.67
CA CYS A 53 18.54 -4.39 -13.74
C CYS A 53 17.24 -3.76 -14.30
N ALA A 54 16.89 -4.09 -15.54
CA ALA A 54 15.71 -3.57 -16.23
C ALA A 54 14.40 -3.80 -15.44
N ALA A 55 14.36 -4.82 -14.56
CA ALA A 55 13.20 -5.11 -13.73
C ALA A 55 12.83 -3.97 -12.78
N TYR A 56 13.80 -3.17 -12.32
CA TYR A 56 13.62 -2.06 -11.39
C TYR A 56 13.34 -0.72 -12.07
N VAL A 57 13.43 -0.66 -13.38
CA VAL A 57 13.10 0.54 -14.15
C VAL A 57 11.57 0.66 -14.21
N PRO A 58 10.96 1.79 -13.79
CA PRO A 58 9.53 1.95 -13.85
C PRO A 58 9.04 2.06 -15.30
N ASP A 59 7.83 1.57 -15.55
CA ASP A 59 7.16 1.73 -16.85
C ASP A 59 6.66 3.16 -17.02
N VAL A 60 6.23 3.79 -15.91
CA VAL A 60 5.75 5.17 -15.85
C VAL A 60 6.36 5.89 -14.66
N ALA A 61 6.78 7.14 -14.86
CA ALA A 61 7.14 8.08 -13.81
C ALA A 61 6.21 9.29 -13.89
N VAL A 62 5.52 9.63 -12.79
CA VAL A 62 4.53 10.72 -12.73
C VAL A 62 4.87 11.70 -11.61
N GLY A 63 4.81 13.00 -11.88
CA GLY A 63 5.06 14.06 -10.91
C GLY A 63 5.58 15.34 -11.55
N ASP A 64 5.94 16.32 -10.73
CA ASP A 64 6.70 17.51 -11.17
C ASP A 64 8.23 17.29 -11.04
N PHE A 65 8.62 16.28 -10.24
CA PHE A 65 10.00 15.85 -9.98
C PHE A 65 10.88 16.92 -9.31
N ASP A 66 10.28 17.86 -8.60
CA ASP A 66 11.01 18.94 -7.91
C ASP A 66 11.72 18.44 -6.65
N SER A 67 11.22 17.35 -6.06
CA SER A 67 11.80 16.68 -4.89
C SER A 67 12.81 15.56 -5.26
N VAL A 68 12.97 15.24 -6.54
CA VAL A 68 13.89 14.19 -7.01
C VAL A 68 15.30 14.76 -7.22
N GLU A 69 16.31 14.08 -6.69
CA GLU A 69 17.70 14.48 -6.97
C GLU A 69 17.98 14.51 -8.49
N PRO A 70 18.56 15.62 -9.03
CA PRO A 70 18.78 15.77 -10.48
C PRO A 70 19.53 14.61 -11.12
N GLN A 71 20.52 14.04 -10.40
CA GLN A 71 21.31 12.90 -10.89
C GLN A 71 20.48 11.61 -10.99
N VAL A 72 19.48 11.42 -10.11
CA VAL A 72 18.56 10.30 -10.17
C VAL A 72 17.67 10.44 -11.40
N LEU A 73 17.05 11.60 -11.57
CA LEU A 73 16.19 11.87 -12.72
C LEU A 73 16.95 11.71 -14.06
N GLU A 74 18.19 12.25 -14.16
CA GLU A 74 19.02 12.08 -15.35
C GLU A 74 19.33 10.61 -15.67
N ARG A 75 19.56 9.76 -14.65
CA ARG A 75 19.77 8.32 -14.87
C ARG A 75 18.54 7.67 -15.49
N PHE A 76 17.36 7.92 -14.92
CA PHE A 76 16.13 7.34 -15.44
C PHE A 76 15.78 7.86 -16.85
N VAL A 77 16.04 9.13 -17.15
CA VAL A 77 15.87 9.68 -18.51
C VAL A 77 16.78 8.96 -19.52
N ARG A 78 18.02 8.60 -19.12
CA ARG A 78 18.96 7.87 -20.00
C ARG A 78 18.54 6.43 -20.31
N TYR A 79 17.72 5.79 -19.45
CA TYR A 79 17.21 4.45 -19.71
C TYR A 79 16.25 4.39 -20.91
N GLY A 80 15.60 5.51 -21.26
CA GLY A 80 14.91 5.72 -22.54
C GLY A 80 13.62 4.92 -22.75
N GLN A 81 13.19 4.10 -21.81
CA GLN A 81 12.00 3.24 -21.93
C GLN A 81 10.86 3.66 -20.99
N ILE A 82 11.04 4.76 -20.25
CA ILE A 82 10.10 5.21 -19.23
C ILE A 82 9.17 6.25 -19.83
N ARG A 83 7.86 6.08 -19.63
CA ARG A 83 6.88 7.12 -19.93
C ARG A 83 6.85 8.14 -18.79
N PHE A 84 7.33 9.36 -19.05
CA PHE A 84 7.29 10.46 -18.10
C PHE A 84 6.00 11.27 -18.25
N GLU A 85 5.19 11.31 -17.20
CA GLU A 85 3.98 12.12 -17.08
C GLU A 85 4.26 13.32 -16.18
N ARG A 86 4.64 14.46 -16.79
CA ARG A 86 4.97 15.69 -16.07
C ARG A 86 3.72 16.52 -15.81
N HIS A 87 3.50 16.86 -14.55
CA HIS A 87 2.41 17.72 -14.11
C HIS A 87 2.96 18.99 -13.46
N ARG A 88 2.15 20.08 -13.47
CA ARG A 88 2.51 21.31 -12.77
C ARG A 88 2.29 21.13 -11.26
N PRO A 89 3.08 21.84 -10.40
CA PRO A 89 2.88 21.82 -8.94
C PRO A 89 1.47 22.30 -8.53
N GLU A 90 0.90 23.25 -9.26
CA GLU A 90 -0.41 23.87 -8.97
C GLU A 90 -1.58 23.02 -9.47
N LYS A 91 -1.66 21.78 -9.02
CA LYS A 91 -2.77 20.85 -9.29
C LYS A 91 -3.47 20.48 -7.98
N ASN A 92 -4.70 20.00 -8.06
CA ASN A 92 -5.46 19.58 -6.90
C ASN A 92 -5.09 18.16 -6.44
N GLU A 93 -4.58 17.33 -7.35
CA GLU A 93 -4.22 15.93 -7.11
C GLU A 93 -2.76 15.80 -6.66
N THR A 94 -2.50 14.87 -5.76
CA THR A 94 -1.15 14.44 -5.44
C THR A 94 -0.59 13.55 -6.57
N ASP A 95 0.76 13.42 -6.66
CA ASP A 95 1.39 12.55 -7.67
C ASP A 95 0.99 11.08 -7.48
N THR A 96 0.80 10.65 -6.23
CA THR A 96 0.27 9.33 -5.92
C THR A 96 -1.16 9.16 -6.45
N GLU A 97 -2.02 10.17 -6.35
CA GLU A 97 -3.38 10.13 -6.89
C GLU A 97 -3.39 10.06 -8.42
N LEU A 98 -2.50 10.78 -9.08
CA LEU A 98 -2.30 10.68 -10.54
C LEU A 98 -1.81 9.29 -10.95
N ALA A 99 -0.91 8.67 -10.17
CA ALA A 99 -0.48 7.30 -10.40
C ALA A 99 -1.65 6.30 -10.38
N PHE A 100 -2.64 6.49 -9.50
CA PHE A 100 -3.87 5.69 -9.51
C PHE A 100 -4.70 5.90 -10.79
N THR A 101 -4.78 7.12 -11.29
CA THR A 101 -5.49 7.41 -12.55
C THR A 101 -4.82 6.70 -13.72
N ILE A 102 -3.48 6.75 -13.80
CA ILE A 102 -2.70 6.05 -14.83
C ILE A 102 -2.92 4.53 -14.73
N ALA A 103 -2.89 3.97 -13.52
CA ALA A 103 -3.14 2.54 -13.31
C ALA A 103 -4.55 2.14 -13.78
N GLN A 104 -5.57 2.94 -13.46
CA GLN A 104 -6.95 2.69 -13.89
C GLN A 104 -7.09 2.75 -15.42
N GLU A 105 -6.51 3.75 -16.08
CA GLU A 105 -6.51 3.89 -17.55
C GLU A 105 -5.83 2.74 -18.26
N ALA A 106 -4.80 2.16 -17.61
CA ALA A 106 -4.13 0.95 -18.09
C ALA A 106 -4.91 -0.35 -17.86
N GLY A 107 -6.10 -0.29 -17.22
CA GLY A 107 -6.94 -1.48 -16.95
C GLY A 107 -6.45 -2.30 -15.76
N VAL A 108 -5.70 -1.70 -14.84
CA VAL A 108 -5.31 -2.33 -13.57
C VAL A 108 -6.53 -2.53 -12.69
N THR A 109 -6.59 -3.65 -11.98
CA THR A 109 -7.64 -3.99 -11.00
C THR A 109 -7.13 -4.02 -9.57
N ASP A 110 -5.84 -4.29 -9.39
CA ASP A 110 -5.22 -4.46 -8.08
C ASP A 110 -3.94 -3.64 -7.97
N VAL A 111 -3.88 -2.79 -6.95
CA VAL A 111 -2.78 -1.86 -6.71
C VAL A 111 -2.12 -2.17 -5.37
N THR A 112 -0.80 -2.31 -5.37
CA THR A 112 0.01 -2.22 -4.16
C THR A 112 0.71 -0.85 -4.16
N LEU A 113 0.51 -0.07 -3.10
CA LEU A 113 1.15 1.23 -2.89
C LEU A 113 2.24 1.08 -1.83
N MET A 114 3.49 1.32 -2.20
CA MET A 114 4.65 1.39 -1.30
C MET A 114 5.19 2.83 -1.21
N GLY A 115 5.94 3.13 -0.13
CA GLY A 115 6.39 4.49 0.13
C GLY A 115 5.27 5.46 0.46
N ALA A 116 4.11 4.96 0.88
CA ALA A 116 2.93 5.74 1.26
C ALA A 116 2.93 6.14 2.75
N THR A 117 3.78 5.49 3.54
CA THR A 117 4.01 5.76 4.96
C THR A 117 5.37 6.44 5.15
N GLY A 118 5.54 7.20 6.24
CA GLY A 118 6.78 7.91 6.48
C GLY A 118 6.64 8.90 7.65
N THR A 119 7.52 9.89 7.71
CA THR A 119 7.60 10.84 8.84
C THR A 119 6.50 11.90 8.81
N ARG A 120 5.90 12.19 7.66
CA ARG A 120 4.85 13.19 7.50
C ARG A 120 3.47 12.57 7.63
N LEU A 121 2.82 12.77 8.77
CA LEU A 121 1.48 12.22 9.06
C LEU A 121 0.39 12.76 8.14
N ASP A 122 0.49 14.01 7.66
CA ASP A 122 -0.43 14.58 6.68
C ASP A 122 -0.45 13.76 5.37
N HIS A 123 0.71 13.38 4.86
CA HIS A 123 0.83 12.50 3.69
C HIS A 123 0.34 11.09 3.99
N VAL A 124 0.67 10.52 5.16
CA VAL A 124 0.20 9.18 5.55
C VAL A 124 -1.33 9.13 5.58
N LEU A 125 -1.97 10.12 6.23
CA LEU A 125 -3.43 10.19 6.30
C LEU A 125 -4.07 10.39 4.92
N SER A 126 -3.49 11.26 4.09
CA SER A 126 -3.94 11.45 2.71
C SER A 126 -3.87 10.15 1.92
N ASN A 127 -2.76 9.41 2.00
CA ASN A 127 -2.58 8.13 1.33
C ASN A 127 -3.56 7.05 1.84
N ILE A 128 -3.90 7.06 3.14
CA ILE A 128 -4.97 6.19 3.68
C ILE A 128 -6.32 6.53 3.05
N HIS A 129 -6.63 7.82 2.86
CA HIS A 129 -7.86 8.23 2.18
C HIS A 129 -7.89 7.81 0.70
N LEU A 130 -6.74 7.67 0.03
CA LEU A 130 -6.68 7.14 -1.34
C LEU A 130 -7.20 5.70 -1.45
N LEU A 131 -7.15 4.91 -0.38
CA LEU A 131 -7.81 3.58 -0.37
C LEU A 131 -9.32 3.69 -0.65
N LYS A 132 -9.96 4.75 -0.14
CA LYS A 132 -11.38 5.01 -0.42
C LYS A 132 -11.59 5.44 -1.87
N ALA A 133 -10.74 6.34 -2.39
CA ALA A 133 -10.80 6.76 -3.78
C ALA A 133 -10.55 5.59 -4.74
N ALA A 134 -9.61 4.69 -4.42
CA ALA A 134 -9.38 3.45 -5.18
C ALA A 134 -10.61 2.54 -5.17
N MET A 135 -11.20 2.30 -3.99
CA MET A 135 -12.42 1.49 -3.85
C MET A 135 -13.58 2.06 -4.68
N ASP A 136 -13.78 3.38 -4.68
CA ASP A 136 -14.84 4.04 -5.46
C ASP A 136 -14.64 3.92 -6.98
N ARG A 137 -13.37 3.80 -7.40
CA ARG A 137 -12.97 3.53 -8.80
C ARG A 137 -13.01 2.05 -9.18
N GLY A 138 -13.40 1.17 -8.24
CA GLY A 138 -13.43 -0.29 -8.45
C GLY A 138 -12.06 -0.96 -8.41
N LEU A 139 -11.05 -0.29 -7.86
CA LEU A 139 -9.70 -0.83 -7.68
C LEU A 139 -9.58 -1.49 -6.30
N SER A 140 -9.03 -2.70 -6.26
CA SER A 140 -8.49 -3.29 -5.04
C SER A 140 -7.16 -2.62 -4.71
N CYS A 141 -7.02 -2.05 -3.52
CA CYS A 141 -5.79 -1.35 -3.14
C CYS A 141 -5.32 -1.73 -1.75
N GLN A 142 -4.01 -1.88 -1.60
CA GLN A 142 -3.34 -1.99 -0.31
C GLN A 142 -2.15 -1.04 -0.22
N LEU A 143 -1.96 -0.45 0.97
CA LEU A 143 -0.70 0.17 1.35
C LEU A 143 0.18 -0.89 2.00
N LEU A 144 1.44 -0.94 1.61
CA LEU A 144 2.39 -1.92 2.11
C LEU A 144 3.69 -1.24 2.53
N ASP A 145 4.06 -1.44 3.80
CA ASP A 145 5.39 -1.10 4.32
C ASP A 145 5.99 -2.28 5.11
N LEU A 146 7.18 -2.11 5.67
CA LEU A 146 7.88 -3.16 6.40
C LEU A 146 7.05 -3.73 7.56
N HIS A 147 6.23 -2.90 8.20
CA HIS A 147 5.51 -3.22 9.41
C HIS A 147 4.01 -3.38 9.22
N ASN A 148 3.45 -2.83 8.13
CA ASN A 148 2.01 -2.72 7.96
C ASN A 148 1.57 -3.16 6.56
N ARG A 149 0.41 -3.81 6.51
CA ARG A 149 -0.42 -3.97 5.33
C ARG A 149 -1.79 -3.39 5.63
N ILE A 150 -2.18 -2.33 4.93
CA ILE A 150 -3.40 -1.59 5.19
C ILE A 150 -4.33 -1.73 3.98
N ARG A 151 -5.55 -2.17 4.22
CA ARG A 151 -6.62 -2.31 3.20
C ARG A 151 -7.90 -1.68 3.69
N LEU A 152 -8.72 -1.19 2.76
CA LEU A 152 -10.09 -0.77 3.05
C LEU A 152 -11.04 -1.89 2.64
N VAL A 153 -11.97 -2.25 3.52
CA VAL A 153 -12.94 -3.32 3.27
C VAL A 153 -14.38 -2.86 3.50
N ARG A 154 -15.30 -3.54 2.80
CA ARG A 154 -16.75 -3.37 2.95
C ARG A 154 -17.38 -4.74 3.09
N GLY A 155 -18.02 -5.00 4.24
CA GLY A 155 -18.71 -6.27 4.51
C GLY A 155 -17.77 -7.44 4.77
N ARG A 156 -18.22 -8.64 4.44
CA ARG A 156 -17.54 -9.90 4.78
C ARG A 156 -16.14 -10.01 4.16
N THR A 157 -15.16 -10.33 5.01
CA THR A 157 -13.76 -10.51 4.62
C THR A 157 -13.18 -11.71 5.37
N ALA A 158 -12.54 -12.64 4.64
CA ALA A 158 -11.85 -13.79 5.22
C ALA A 158 -10.34 -13.51 5.35
N PHE A 159 -9.74 -14.10 6.39
CA PHE A 159 -8.31 -14.06 6.68
C PHE A 159 -7.82 -15.48 6.86
N PHE A 160 -6.69 -15.81 6.24
CA PHE A 160 -6.08 -17.13 6.33
C PHE A 160 -4.71 -17.02 7.01
N LYS A 161 -4.49 -17.89 7.98
CA LYS A 161 -3.20 -17.96 8.67
C LYS A 161 -2.15 -18.54 7.73
N SER A 162 -1.01 -17.87 7.64
CA SER A 162 0.14 -18.30 6.84
C SER A 162 1.45 -17.95 7.56
N GLU A 163 2.56 -18.50 7.11
CA GLU A 163 3.88 -18.15 7.65
C GLU A 163 4.24 -16.68 7.43
N GLU A 164 3.69 -16.05 6.38
CA GLU A 164 3.86 -14.63 6.05
C GLU A 164 2.86 -13.71 6.76
N SER A 165 1.94 -14.28 7.59
CA SER A 165 0.91 -13.50 8.27
C SER A 165 1.52 -12.52 9.27
N TYR A 166 0.95 -11.34 9.32
CA TYR A 166 1.24 -10.38 10.37
C TYR A 166 0.65 -10.89 11.69
N PRO A 167 1.37 -10.73 12.83
CA PRO A 167 0.88 -11.22 14.12
C PRO A 167 -0.37 -10.49 14.59
N PHE A 168 -0.53 -9.22 14.24
CA PHE A 168 -1.64 -8.40 14.69
C PHE A 168 -2.55 -8.00 13.53
N VAL A 169 -3.85 -7.97 13.79
CA VAL A 169 -4.88 -7.47 12.87
C VAL A 169 -5.76 -6.48 13.63
N SER A 170 -5.88 -5.27 13.11
CA SER A 170 -6.71 -4.21 13.68
C SER A 170 -7.81 -3.80 12.70
N PHE A 171 -8.96 -3.43 13.25
CA PHE A 171 -10.12 -2.95 12.48
C PHE A 171 -10.43 -1.53 12.95
N VAL A 172 -10.17 -0.54 12.08
CA VAL A 172 -10.34 0.88 12.42
C VAL A 172 -11.44 1.47 11.51
N PRO A 173 -12.50 2.07 12.09
CA PRO A 173 -13.56 2.67 11.28
C PRO A 173 -13.04 3.85 10.46
N LEU A 174 -13.35 3.86 9.16
CA LEU A 174 -13.11 5.01 8.27
C LEU A 174 -14.38 5.86 8.11
N THR A 175 -15.56 5.28 8.34
CA THR A 175 -16.84 6.00 8.40
C THR A 175 -17.21 6.31 9.84
N MET A 176 -18.10 7.29 10.05
CA MET A 176 -18.55 7.70 11.40
C MET A 176 -19.10 6.55 12.23
N GLU A 177 -19.69 5.56 11.56
CA GLU A 177 -20.28 4.37 12.17
C GLU A 177 -20.04 3.14 11.29
N VAL A 178 -19.77 1.98 11.92
CA VAL A 178 -19.74 0.66 11.27
C VAL A 178 -20.61 -0.27 12.08
N LYS A 179 -21.62 -0.90 11.43
CA LYS A 179 -22.68 -1.65 12.12
C LYS A 179 -22.55 -3.15 12.00
N GLY A 180 -22.84 -3.82 13.11
CA GLY A 180 -23.02 -5.26 13.16
C GLY A 180 -21.71 -6.04 13.01
N ILE A 181 -20.58 -5.53 13.51
CA ILE A 181 -19.30 -6.19 13.39
C ILE A 181 -19.32 -7.51 14.14
N THR A 182 -19.01 -8.57 13.40
CA THR A 182 -18.84 -9.92 13.94
C THR A 182 -17.45 -10.42 13.56
N LEU A 183 -16.67 -10.83 14.55
CA LEU A 183 -15.34 -11.40 14.42
C LEU A 183 -15.35 -12.86 14.85
N THR A 184 -15.10 -13.78 13.92
CA THR A 184 -15.02 -15.21 14.16
C THR A 184 -13.63 -15.73 13.82
N GLY A 185 -13.09 -16.63 14.63
CA GLY A 185 -11.73 -17.18 14.42
C GLY A 185 -10.59 -16.24 14.87
N PHE A 186 -10.92 -15.11 15.49
CA PHE A 186 -9.97 -14.20 16.13
C PHE A 186 -9.86 -14.48 17.63
N LYS A 187 -8.74 -14.08 18.24
CA LYS A 187 -8.47 -14.22 19.68
C LYS A 187 -9.47 -13.43 20.53
N TYR A 188 -9.87 -12.26 20.06
CA TYR A 188 -10.88 -11.40 20.66
C TYR A 188 -12.11 -11.34 19.74
N PRO A 189 -13.06 -12.27 19.89
CA PRO A 189 -14.24 -12.32 19.04
C PRO A 189 -15.23 -11.21 19.41
N LEU A 190 -16.05 -10.81 18.42
CA LEU A 190 -17.17 -9.91 18.61
C LEU A 190 -18.41 -10.50 17.95
N VAL A 191 -19.59 -10.12 18.46
CA VAL A 191 -20.87 -10.52 17.88
C VAL A 191 -21.77 -9.31 17.74
N SER A 192 -22.07 -8.93 16.49
CA SER A 192 -23.02 -7.87 16.13
C SER A 192 -22.78 -6.54 16.89
N HIS A 193 -21.51 -6.12 17.00
CA HIS A 193 -21.13 -4.90 17.72
C HIS A 193 -21.05 -3.72 16.75
N ASP A 194 -21.54 -2.55 17.18
CA ASP A 194 -21.44 -1.31 16.39
C ASP A 194 -20.22 -0.51 16.87
N LEU A 195 -19.36 -0.09 15.92
CA LEU A 195 -18.24 0.82 16.21
C LEU A 195 -18.59 2.23 15.78
N ILE A 196 -18.34 3.20 16.67
CA ILE A 196 -18.49 4.62 16.41
C ILE A 196 -17.09 5.26 16.41
N LEU A 197 -16.80 6.04 15.38
CA LEU A 197 -15.51 6.76 15.26
C LEU A 197 -15.26 7.63 16.51
N GLY A 198 -14.12 7.43 17.15
CA GLY A 198 -13.73 8.15 18.38
C GLY A 198 -14.27 7.54 19.67
N GLN A 199 -15.05 6.46 19.60
CA GLN A 199 -15.48 5.70 20.77
C GLN A 199 -14.84 4.31 20.78
N GLU A 200 -14.59 3.74 21.95
CA GLU A 200 -14.04 2.37 22.13
C GLU A 200 -12.81 2.09 21.25
N CYS A 201 -11.92 3.09 21.07
CA CYS A 201 -10.82 3.06 20.09
C CYS A 201 -9.87 1.85 20.23
N GLY A 202 -9.82 1.22 21.41
CA GLY A 202 -8.99 0.03 21.65
C GLY A 202 -9.68 -1.31 21.36
N LEU A 203 -11.01 -1.33 21.16
CA LEU A 203 -11.78 -2.57 21.13
C LEU A 203 -11.36 -3.53 20.00
N CYS A 204 -11.06 -2.98 18.82
CA CYS A 204 -10.72 -3.75 17.63
C CYS A 204 -9.27 -3.58 17.20
N VAL A 205 -8.38 -3.15 18.10
CA VAL A 205 -6.95 -2.97 17.83
C VAL A 205 -6.16 -4.13 18.39
N SER A 206 -5.11 -4.56 17.66
CA SER A 206 -4.19 -5.63 18.06
C SER A 206 -4.87 -6.98 18.32
N ASN A 207 -5.86 -7.33 17.52
CA ASN A 207 -6.40 -8.69 17.50
C ASN A 207 -5.42 -9.65 16.82
N GLU A 208 -5.62 -10.94 16.97
CA GLU A 208 -4.77 -12.00 16.43
C GLU A 208 -5.66 -13.09 15.78
N LEU A 209 -5.15 -13.77 14.74
CA LEU A 209 -5.84 -14.95 14.20
C LEU A 209 -5.62 -16.13 15.16
N ALA A 210 -6.72 -16.64 15.71
CA ALA A 210 -6.73 -17.82 16.60
C ALA A 210 -6.94 -19.13 15.84
N ALA A 211 -7.66 -19.07 14.69
CA ALA A 211 -7.92 -20.24 13.83
C ALA A 211 -7.18 -20.12 12.50
N GLU A 212 -7.15 -21.20 11.71
CA GLU A 212 -6.58 -21.23 10.36
C GLU A 212 -7.34 -20.28 9.41
N GLU A 213 -8.66 -20.16 9.60
CA GLU A 213 -9.52 -19.20 8.91
C GLU A 213 -10.22 -18.32 9.97
N ALA A 214 -10.15 -17.01 9.77
CA ALA A 214 -10.91 -16.03 10.54
C ALA A 214 -11.75 -15.17 9.62
N VAL A 215 -12.90 -14.70 10.10
CA VAL A 215 -13.87 -13.94 9.31
C VAL A 215 -14.27 -12.69 10.07
N LEU A 216 -14.12 -11.55 9.39
CA LEU A 216 -14.78 -10.30 9.71
C LEU A 216 -16.07 -10.22 8.90
N ASP A 217 -17.19 -9.88 9.52
CA ASP A 217 -18.45 -9.56 8.86
C ASP A 217 -19.08 -8.31 9.46
N PHE A 218 -19.70 -7.47 8.64
CA PHE A 218 -20.44 -6.29 9.07
C PHE A 218 -21.40 -5.81 7.98
N THR A 219 -22.43 -5.06 8.35
CA THR A 219 -23.56 -4.74 7.47
C THR A 219 -23.49 -3.35 6.86
N GLN A 220 -22.83 -2.39 7.52
CA GLN A 220 -22.77 -1.00 7.09
C GLN A 220 -21.45 -0.34 7.50
N GLY A 221 -20.96 0.60 6.67
CA GLY A 221 -19.76 1.38 6.93
C GLY A 221 -18.54 0.86 6.15
N LEU A 222 -17.37 1.38 6.50
CA LEU A 222 -16.08 1.01 5.95
C LEU A 222 -15.06 0.84 7.07
N LEU A 223 -14.28 -0.23 7.02
CA LEU A 223 -13.19 -0.52 7.96
C LEU A 223 -11.85 -0.53 7.24
N LEU A 224 -10.86 0.15 7.83
CA LEU A 224 -9.47 -0.12 7.58
C LEU A 224 -9.10 -1.42 8.29
N VAL A 225 -8.59 -2.38 7.54
CA VAL A 225 -7.92 -3.57 8.05
C VAL A 225 -6.44 -3.27 8.06
N ILE A 226 -5.83 -3.26 9.24
CA ILE A 226 -4.41 -3.01 9.43
C ILE A 226 -3.80 -4.28 9.99
N GLU A 227 -3.08 -5.00 9.15
CA GLU A 227 -2.27 -6.14 9.56
C GLU A 227 -0.87 -5.62 9.86
N ALA A 228 -0.40 -5.83 11.11
CA ALA A 228 0.80 -5.16 11.60
C ALA A 228 1.77 -6.10 12.35
N ARG A 229 3.05 -5.70 12.40
CA ARG A 229 4.10 -6.34 13.20
C ARG A 229 5.00 -5.30 13.85
N ASP A 230 5.47 -5.58 15.05
CA ASP A 230 6.44 -4.74 15.74
C ASP A 230 7.86 -4.95 15.22
N TYR A 231 8.76 -4.00 15.50
CA TYR A 231 10.19 -4.14 15.29
C TYR A 231 10.72 -5.35 16.08
N GLY A 232 11.43 -6.25 15.43
CA GLY A 232 12.12 -7.36 16.09
C GLY A 232 11.30 -8.62 16.35
N VAL A 233 10.01 -8.66 15.98
CA VAL A 233 9.20 -9.89 16.01
C VAL A 233 9.36 -10.64 14.68
N ILE A 234 10.59 -10.92 14.29
CA ILE A 234 10.88 -12.08 13.45
C ILE A 234 10.87 -13.23 14.43
N ARG A 235 9.79 -14.01 14.49
CA ARG A 235 9.78 -15.26 15.26
C ARG A 235 10.90 -16.12 14.69
N SER A 236 12.03 -16.16 15.42
CA SER A 236 13.04 -17.19 15.22
C SER A 236 12.34 -18.53 15.40
N LYS A 237 12.40 -19.36 14.36
CA LYS A 237 12.01 -20.78 14.40
C LYS A 237 12.78 -21.53 15.46
#